data_f57825aeb2fd998ed36d56d6f185e254
#
_entry.id   f57825aeb2fd998ed36d56d6f185e254
#
_cell.length_a   1.000
_cell.length_b   1.000
_cell.length_c   1.000
_cell.angle_alpha   90.00
_cell.angle_beta   90.00
_cell.angle_gamma   90.00
#
_symmetry.space_group_name_H-M   'P 1'
#
loop_
_entity.id
_entity.type
_entity.pdbx_description
1 polymer ?
#
loop_
_entity_poly.entity_id
_entity_poly.type
_entity_poly.pdbx_seq_one_letter_code
_entity_poly.pdbx_strand_id
1 'polypeptide(L)'
;MQLEREEMAKMKLIVMTKPTFFVEEDKILVNLFEEGLENLHLYKPGASPMYSERLLTLLGEDYRNKITVHGHFYLKEEYRLRGIHIDDARTEAPVGYKGNISRTCHAIDELKEAKKKCNYVFLHSIFDSQTNADEKQSFTMSELREASSQGLIDKKVYALGGMNLDRVKEIKDLGFGGMVICGDLWNRFNIHNEIDYKALLTHFEKLRKTIE
;
A
#
# COMPACT_ATOMS: atom_id res chain seq x y z
N MET A 1 -8.25 -22.90 -16.51
CA MET A 1 -8.73 -21.83 -17.44
C MET A 1 -9.78 -20.91 -16.81
N GLN A 2 -10.89 -21.41 -16.23
CA GLN A 2 -11.89 -20.53 -15.60
C GLN A 2 -11.45 -20.05 -14.22
N LEU A 3 -10.87 -20.91 -13.39
CA LEU A 3 -10.22 -20.57 -12.10
C LEU A 3 -9.03 -19.63 -12.26
N GLU A 4 -8.19 -19.82 -13.27
CA GLU A 4 -7.06 -18.92 -13.57
C GLU A 4 -7.54 -17.53 -14.05
N ARG A 5 -8.71 -17.44 -14.71
CA ARG A 5 -9.34 -16.17 -15.08
C ARG A 5 -9.96 -15.46 -13.88
N GLU A 6 -10.48 -16.18 -12.90
CA GLU A 6 -11.03 -15.61 -11.66
C GLU A 6 -9.92 -15.12 -10.72
N GLU A 7 -8.80 -15.85 -10.59
CA GLU A 7 -7.60 -15.36 -9.87
C GLU A 7 -6.96 -14.14 -10.54
N MET A 8 -7.08 -14.03 -11.86
CA MET A 8 -6.62 -12.86 -12.63
C MET A 8 -7.48 -11.60 -12.43
N ALA A 9 -8.65 -11.69 -11.81
CA ALA A 9 -9.59 -10.57 -11.67
C ALA A 9 -9.53 -9.88 -10.30
N LYS A 10 -8.90 -10.47 -9.29
CA LYS A 10 -8.85 -9.90 -7.94
C LYS A 10 -7.83 -8.76 -7.84
N MET A 11 -8.31 -7.59 -7.44
CA MET A 11 -7.42 -6.49 -7.06
C MET A 11 -6.74 -6.81 -5.73
N LYS A 12 -5.54 -6.27 -5.53
CA LYS A 12 -4.80 -6.40 -4.27
C LYS A 12 -5.06 -5.20 -3.37
N LEU A 13 -5.31 -5.47 -2.09
CA LEU A 13 -5.42 -4.45 -1.06
C LEU A 13 -4.09 -4.34 -0.32
N ILE A 14 -3.56 -3.12 -0.27
CA ILE A 14 -2.41 -2.76 0.56
C ILE A 14 -2.89 -1.77 1.62
N VAL A 15 -2.46 -1.96 2.84
CA VAL A 15 -2.57 -0.96 3.89
C VAL A 15 -1.21 -0.30 4.09
N MET A 16 -1.17 1.02 4.04
CA MET A 16 0.00 1.81 4.42
C MET A 16 -0.18 2.32 5.84
N THR A 17 0.84 2.23 6.68
CA THR A 17 0.79 2.75 8.06
C THR A 17 0.65 4.27 8.08
N LYS A 18 0.22 4.82 9.23
CA LYS A 18 0.38 6.27 9.49
C LYS A 18 1.87 6.64 9.42
N PRO A 19 2.20 7.87 8.98
CA PRO A 19 3.59 8.35 8.98
C PRO A 19 4.23 8.38 10.37
N THR A 20 3.41 8.52 11.42
CA THR A 20 3.86 8.58 12.82
C THR A 20 3.51 7.31 13.56
N PHE A 21 4.36 6.91 14.51
CA PHE A 21 4.04 5.86 15.46
C PHE A 21 2.99 6.31 16.47
N PHE A 22 2.18 5.38 16.95
CA PHE A 22 1.20 5.63 18.00
C PHE A 22 1.07 4.41 18.93
N VAL A 23 0.49 4.62 20.10
CA VAL A 23 0.31 3.57 21.11
C VAL A 23 -0.66 2.50 20.57
N GLU A 24 -0.35 1.22 20.80
CA GLU A 24 -1.12 0.05 20.35
C GLU A 24 -1.18 -0.16 18.84
N GLU A 25 -0.32 0.51 18.07
CA GLU A 25 -0.23 0.29 16.62
C GLU A 25 0.01 -1.19 16.28
N ASP A 26 0.89 -1.84 17.04
CA ASP A 26 1.18 -3.28 16.92
C ASP A 26 -0.07 -4.15 17.04
N LYS A 27 -0.91 -3.89 18.02
CA LYS A 27 -2.15 -4.66 18.24
C LYS A 27 -3.14 -4.50 17.09
N ILE A 28 -3.28 -3.28 16.56
CA ILE A 28 -4.17 -3.01 15.43
C ILE A 28 -3.64 -3.72 14.19
N LEU A 29 -2.35 -3.64 13.93
CA LEU A 29 -1.73 -4.29 12.77
C LEU A 29 -1.87 -5.81 12.83
N VAL A 30 -1.67 -6.44 14.01
CA VAL A 30 -1.91 -7.87 14.21
C VAL A 30 -3.35 -8.23 13.84
N ASN A 31 -4.34 -7.49 14.36
CA ASN A 31 -5.74 -7.77 14.03
C ASN A 31 -6.05 -7.59 12.53
N LEU A 32 -5.44 -6.60 11.86
CA LEU A 32 -5.58 -6.47 10.40
C LEU A 32 -5.00 -7.68 9.66
N PHE A 33 -3.87 -8.24 10.11
CA PHE A 33 -3.31 -9.46 9.54
C PHE A 33 -4.20 -10.68 9.79
N GLU A 34 -4.80 -10.81 10.96
CA GLU A 34 -5.76 -11.86 11.30
C GLU A 34 -7.04 -11.75 10.46
N GLU A 35 -7.49 -10.52 10.16
CA GLU A 35 -8.59 -10.23 9.24
C GLU A 35 -8.21 -10.40 7.76
N GLY A 36 -7.00 -10.88 7.46
CA GLY A 36 -6.58 -11.25 6.12
C GLY A 36 -5.81 -10.18 5.35
N LEU A 37 -5.19 -9.21 6.02
CA LEU A 37 -4.23 -8.31 5.37
C LEU A 37 -3.02 -9.11 4.87
N GLU A 38 -2.75 -9.04 3.57
CA GLU A 38 -1.64 -9.77 2.94
C GLU A 38 -0.41 -8.91 2.65
N ASN A 39 -0.55 -7.58 2.64
CA ASN A 39 0.58 -6.68 2.40
C ASN A 39 0.38 -5.36 3.16
N LEU A 40 1.26 -5.14 4.13
CA LEU A 40 1.39 -3.89 4.87
C LEU A 40 2.61 -3.14 4.37
N HIS A 41 2.45 -1.86 4.05
CA HIS A 41 3.55 -0.97 3.80
C HIS A 41 3.90 -0.19 5.07
N LEU A 42 5.05 -0.49 5.65
CA LEU A 42 5.59 0.19 6.83
C LEU A 42 6.25 1.50 6.38
N TYR A 43 5.48 2.59 6.41
CA TYR A 43 5.89 3.92 6.01
C TYR A 43 6.03 4.82 7.23
N LYS A 44 7.26 5.15 7.61
CA LYS A 44 7.60 5.97 8.80
C LYS A 44 8.71 6.98 8.44
N PRO A 45 8.40 7.96 7.58
CA PRO A 45 9.40 8.90 7.08
C PRO A 45 10.03 9.70 8.21
N GLY A 46 11.36 9.85 8.17
CA GLY A 46 12.12 10.62 9.13
C GLY A 46 12.21 10.03 10.55
N ALA A 47 11.58 8.88 10.79
CA ALA A 47 11.67 8.22 12.10
C ALA A 47 13.01 7.46 12.25
N SER A 48 13.49 7.37 13.50
CA SER A 48 14.64 6.49 13.81
C SER A 48 14.29 5.04 13.52
N PRO A 49 15.21 4.26 12.93
CA PRO A 49 15.00 2.85 12.63
C PRO A 49 14.65 2.01 13.87
N MET A 50 15.15 2.39 15.04
CA MET A 50 14.88 1.73 16.31
C MET A 50 13.38 1.59 16.61
N TYR A 51 12.55 2.56 16.22
CA TYR A 51 11.11 2.46 16.42
C TYR A 51 10.47 1.43 15.47
N SER A 52 10.95 1.36 14.23
CA SER A 52 10.52 0.33 13.28
C SER A 52 10.95 -1.07 13.74
N GLU A 53 12.17 -1.22 14.21
CA GLU A 53 12.68 -2.47 14.80
C GLU A 53 11.83 -2.94 15.99
N ARG A 54 11.48 -2.00 16.88
CA ARG A 54 10.59 -2.29 18.02
C ARG A 54 9.22 -2.74 17.54
N LEU A 55 8.61 -2.03 16.59
CA LEU A 55 7.30 -2.41 16.04
C LEU A 55 7.35 -3.80 15.39
N LEU A 56 8.36 -4.09 14.57
CA LEU A 56 8.55 -5.39 13.92
C LEU A 56 8.76 -6.52 14.94
N THR A 57 9.40 -6.21 16.06
CA THR A 57 9.56 -7.17 17.18
C THR A 57 8.23 -7.46 17.84
N LEU A 58 7.41 -6.44 18.11
CA LEU A 58 6.08 -6.57 18.72
C LEU A 58 5.07 -7.30 17.82
N LEU A 59 5.16 -7.13 16.51
CA LEU A 59 4.30 -7.83 15.53
C LEU A 59 4.56 -9.33 15.49
N GLY A 60 5.75 -9.78 15.89
CA GLY A 60 6.12 -11.20 15.85
C GLY A 60 6.52 -11.68 14.45
N GLU A 61 6.97 -12.93 14.36
CA GLU A 61 7.55 -13.49 13.13
C GLU A 61 6.51 -13.87 12.07
N ASP A 62 5.30 -14.22 12.49
CA ASP A 62 4.25 -14.77 11.64
C ASP A 62 3.77 -13.80 10.56
N TYR A 63 3.90 -12.50 10.82
CA TYR A 63 3.42 -11.45 9.91
C TYR A 63 4.52 -10.75 9.12
N ARG A 64 5.80 -10.97 9.45
CA ARG A 64 6.94 -10.24 8.86
C ARG A 64 7.01 -10.41 7.34
N ASN A 65 6.71 -11.59 6.83
CA ASN A 65 6.67 -11.88 5.39
C ASN A 65 5.53 -11.17 4.63
N LYS A 66 4.65 -10.47 5.34
CA LYS A 66 3.56 -9.64 4.79
C LYS A 66 3.89 -8.14 4.84
N ILE A 67 5.09 -7.76 5.28
CA ILE A 67 5.47 -6.36 5.49
C ILE A 67 6.49 -5.92 4.43
N THR A 68 6.20 -4.82 3.76
CA THR A 68 7.10 -4.11 2.85
C THR A 68 7.58 -2.82 3.54
N VAL A 69 8.89 -2.60 3.63
CA VAL A 69 9.45 -1.45 4.35
C VAL A 69 9.83 -0.32 3.40
N HIS A 70 9.55 0.92 3.83
CA HIS A 70 9.99 2.16 3.21
C HIS A 70 11.19 2.71 3.99
N GLY A 71 12.29 2.98 3.32
CA GLY A 71 13.54 3.38 3.99
C GLY A 71 14.16 2.24 4.83
N HIS A 72 15.33 2.51 5.43
CA HIS A 72 16.03 1.54 6.28
C HIS A 72 16.00 0.11 5.73
N PHE A 73 16.36 -0.06 4.45
CA PHE A 73 16.16 -1.30 3.67
C PHE A 73 16.85 -2.54 4.28
N TYR A 74 17.84 -2.35 5.15
CA TYR A 74 18.47 -3.45 5.89
C TYR A 74 17.47 -4.24 6.76
N LEU A 75 16.39 -3.59 7.22
CA LEU A 75 15.33 -4.23 8.01
C LEU A 75 14.69 -5.40 7.27
N LYS A 76 14.67 -5.33 5.93
CA LYS A 76 14.12 -6.42 5.12
C LYS A 76 14.87 -7.73 5.35
N GLU A 77 16.19 -7.71 5.38
CA GLU A 77 17.00 -8.91 5.60
C GLU A 77 16.97 -9.33 7.07
N GLU A 78 17.15 -8.36 7.97
CA GLU A 78 17.21 -8.62 9.41
C GLU A 78 15.93 -9.25 9.97
N TYR A 79 14.77 -8.75 9.52
CA TYR A 79 13.46 -9.22 9.97
C TYR A 79 12.76 -10.15 8.97
N ARG A 80 13.40 -10.54 7.87
CA ARG A 80 12.84 -11.39 6.81
C ARG A 80 11.52 -10.86 6.26
N LEU A 81 11.49 -9.54 6.00
CA LEU A 81 10.29 -8.87 5.50
C LEU A 81 9.99 -9.27 4.05
N ARG A 82 8.78 -8.97 3.57
CA ARG A 82 8.33 -9.23 2.21
C ARG A 82 9.20 -8.57 1.15
N GLY A 83 9.56 -7.30 1.35
CA GLY A 83 10.29 -6.53 0.37
C GLY A 83 10.57 -5.11 0.79
N ILE A 84 11.04 -4.32 -0.15
CA ILE A 84 11.32 -2.90 0.00
C ILE A 84 10.44 -2.07 -0.95
N HIS A 85 10.15 -0.84 -0.52
CA HIS A 85 9.48 0.15 -1.35
C HIS A 85 10.36 1.39 -1.52
N ILE A 86 10.45 1.87 -2.74
CA ILE A 86 11.25 3.04 -3.12
C ILE A 86 10.30 4.21 -3.38
N ASP A 87 10.36 5.23 -2.52
CA ASP A 87 9.42 6.35 -2.55
C ASP A 87 9.77 7.43 -3.58
N ASP A 88 11.05 7.56 -3.93
CA ASP A 88 11.51 8.62 -4.82
C ASP A 88 12.30 8.08 -6.03
N ALA A 89 12.32 8.89 -7.10
CA ALA A 89 12.95 8.51 -8.36
C ALA A 89 14.49 8.42 -8.29
N ARG A 90 15.12 9.03 -7.29
CA ARG A 90 16.59 9.10 -7.16
C ARG A 90 17.16 7.94 -6.34
N THR A 91 16.32 7.32 -5.50
CA THR A 91 16.71 6.17 -4.69
C THR A 91 16.72 4.91 -5.53
N GLU A 92 17.78 4.13 -5.44
CA GLU A 92 17.89 2.81 -6.06
C GLU A 92 17.89 1.73 -4.98
N ALA A 93 17.51 0.51 -5.38
CA ALA A 93 17.63 -0.64 -4.49
C ALA A 93 19.10 -0.89 -4.11
N PRO A 94 19.38 -1.41 -2.90
CA PRO A 94 20.74 -1.77 -2.51
C PRO A 94 21.41 -2.67 -3.53
N VAL A 95 22.71 -2.48 -3.75
CA VAL A 95 23.50 -3.29 -4.70
C VAL A 95 23.39 -4.78 -4.35
N GLY A 96 23.04 -5.59 -5.33
CA GLY A 96 22.87 -7.03 -5.13
C GLY A 96 21.58 -7.45 -4.42
N TYR A 97 20.65 -6.52 -4.18
CA TYR A 97 19.38 -6.83 -3.54
C TYR A 97 18.60 -7.91 -4.33
N LYS A 98 18.15 -8.92 -3.60
CA LYS A 98 17.30 -10.00 -4.12
C LYS A 98 16.03 -10.07 -3.29
N GLY A 99 14.91 -9.70 -3.87
CA GLY A 99 13.63 -9.71 -3.17
C GLY A 99 12.59 -8.88 -3.91
N ASN A 100 11.43 -8.74 -3.29
CA ASN A 100 10.36 -7.91 -3.86
C ASN A 100 10.73 -6.44 -3.76
N ILE A 101 10.62 -5.75 -4.89
CA ILE A 101 10.78 -4.31 -5.00
C ILE A 101 9.48 -3.71 -5.51
N SER A 102 9.04 -2.65 -4.87
CA SER A 102 7.99 -1.77 -5.37
C SER A 102 8.46 -0.32 -5.36
N ARG A 103 7.80 0.54 -6.13
CA ARG A 103 8.18 1.96 -6.27
C ARG A 103 6.94 2.82 -6.44
N THR A 104 6.98 4.04 -5.93
CA THR A 104 6.03 5.09 -6.27
C THR A 104 6.45 5.80 -7.56
N CYS A 105 5.51 5.94 -8.50
CA CYS A 105 5.61 6.74 -9.71
C CYS A 105 4.70 7.97 -9.57
N HIS A 106 5.21 9.13 -9.93
CA HIS A 106 4.48 10.40 -9.86
C HIS A 106 4.05 10.90 -11.25
N ALA A 107 4.45 10.19 -12.31
CA ALA A 107 4.04 10.47 -13.69
C ALA A 107 3.70 9.15 -14.41
N ILE A 108 2.76 9.24 -15.37
CA ILE A 108 2.29 8.08 -16.15
C ILE A 108 3.41 7.48 -17.00
N ASP A 109 4.29 8.32 -17.56
CA ASP A 109 5.41 7.91 -18.40
C ASP A 109 6.48 7.10 -17.65
N GLU A 110 6.59 7.26 -16.34
CA GLU A 110 7.49 6.46 -15.49
C GLU A 110 7.06 4.99 -15.40
N LEU A 111 5.76 4.69 -15.55
CA LEU A 111 5.20 3.35 -15.32
C LEU A 111 5.87 2.27 -16.15
N LYS A 112 6.15 2.56 -17.43
CA LYS A 112 6.71 1.55 -18.35
C LYS A 112 8.07 1.02 -17.89
N GLU A 113 8.95 1.91 -17.47
CA GLU A 113 10.29 1.53 -17.02
C GLU A 113 10.29 0.99 -15.59
N ALA A 114 9.49 1.58 -14.70
CA ALA A 114 9.37 1.13 -13.33
C ALA A 114 8.83 -0.32 -13.24
N LYS A 115 7.83 -0.69 -14.04
CA LYS A 115 7.26 -2.04 -14.09
C LYS A 115 8.25 -3.12 -14.55
N LYS A 116 9.32 -2.77 -15.27
CA LYS A 116 10.38 -3.71 -15.65
C LYS A 116 11.28 -4.09 -14.49
N LYS A 117 11.49 -3.15 -13.57
CA LYS A 117 12.40 -3.29 -12.42
C LYS A 117 11.68 -3.68 -11.12
N CYS A 118 10.35 -3.54 -11.05
CA CYS A 118 9.56 -3.73 -9.84
C CYS A 118 8.52 -4.83 -10.00
N ASN A 119 8.17 -5.46 -8.88
CA ASN A 119 7.09 -6.45 -8.82
C ASN A 119 5.73 -5.78 -9.01
N TYR A 120 5.57 -4.59 -8.45
CA TYR A 120 4.45 -3.67 -8.67
C TYR A 120 4.90 -2.23 -8.42
N VAL A 121 4.09 -1.28 -8.87
CA VAL A 121 4.35 0.15 -8.71
C VAL A 121 3.09 0.85 -8.19
N PHE A 122 3.26 1.91 -7.42
CA PHE A 122 2.18 2.83 -7.09
C PHE A 122 2.16 3.97 -8.10
N LEU A 123 0.98 4.38 -8.52
CA LEU A 123 0.77 5.65 -9.21
C LEU A 123 0.11 6.62 -8.23
N HIS A 124 0.76 7.76 -7.98
CA HIS A 124 0.41 8.75 -6.97
C HIS A 124 0.44 10.19 -7.52
N SER A 125 -0.54 11.05 -7.25
CA SER A 125 -1.74 10.87 -6.43
C SER A 125 -2.96 10.74 -7.33
N ILE A 126 -3.76 9.69 -7.14
CA ILE A 126 -4.93 9.44 -8.00
C ILE A 126 -6.07 10.39 -7.64
N PHE A 127 -6.34 10.58 -6.35
CA PHE A 127 -7.33 11.54 -5.81
C PHE A 127 -6.71 12.40 -4.73
N ASP A 128 -7.41 13.47 -4.33
CA ASP A 128 -7.00 14.33 -3.23
C ASP A 128 -6.74 13.53 -1.94
N SER A 129 -5.65 13.83 -1.27
CA SER A 129 -5.26 13.13 -0.04
C SER A 129 -6.28 13.39 1.08
N GLN A 130 -6.55 12.34 1.86
CA GLN A 130 -7.40 12.42 3.05
C GLN A 130 -6.60 12.73 4.32
N THR A 131 -5.27 12.70 4.25
CA THR A 131 -4.36 12.92 5.38
C THR A 131 -3.59 14.21 5.27
N ASN A 132 -3.43 14.75 4.07
CA ASN A 132 -2.69 15.98 3.79
C ASN A 132 -3.51 16.85 2.82
N ALA A 133 -4.05 17.95 3.31
CA ALA A 133 -4.91 18.85 2.52
C ALA A 133 -4.18 19.52 1.33
N ASP A 134 -2.86 19.63 1.40
CA ASP A 134 -2.04 20.24 0.34
C ASP A 134 -1.73 19.27 -0.80
N GLU A 135 -1.94 17.98 -0.58
CA GLU A 135 -1.67 16.93 -1.55
C GLU A 135 -2.92 16.65 -2.40
N LYS A 136 -2.91 17.22 -3.61
CA LYS A 136 -4.01 17.13 -4.57
C LYS A 136 -3.80 15.99 -5.58
N GLN A 137 -4.88 15.61 -6.26
CA GLN A 137 -4.79 14.67 -7.39
C GLN A 137 -3.83 15.20 -8.45
N SER A 138 -3.02 14.31 -8.99
CA SER A 138 -2.01 14.65 -10.02
C SER A 138 -2.52 14.39 -11.44
N PHE A 139 -3.60 13.61 -11.60
CA PHE A 139 -4.09 13.14 -12.87
C PHE A 139 -5.58 13.42 -13.03
N THR A 140 -5.98 13.82 -14.23
CA THR A 140 -7.40 13.85 -14.60
C THR A 140 -7.91 12.44 -14.91
N MET A 141 -9.21 12.21 -14.78
CA MET A 141 -9.82 10.93 -15.17
C MET A 141 -9.65 10.63 -16.67
N SER A 142 -9.50 11.64 -17.51
CA SER A 142 -9.22 11.46 -18.94
C SER A 142 -7.83 10.88 -19.16
N GLU A 143 -6.81 11.42 -18.49
CA GLU A 143 -5.43 10.91 -18.57
C GLU A 143 -5.33 9.46 -18.05
N LEU A 144 -6.02 9.13 -16.94
CA LEU A 144 -6.04 7.78 -16.41
C LEU A 144 -6.72 6.78 -17.36
N ARG A 145 -7.83 7.17 -18.02
CA ARG A 145 -8.49 6.33 -19.03
C ARG A 145 -7.62 6.14 -20.26
N GLU A 146 -6.93 7.16 -20.71
CA GLU A 146 -5.99 7.08 -21.82
C GLU A 146 -4.83 6.13 -21.46
N ALA A 147 -4.21 6.30 -20.30
CA ALA A 147 -3.14 5.41 -19.82
C ALA A 147 -3.61 3.95 -19.68
N SER A 148 -4.85 3.73 -19.25
CA SER A 148 -5.48 2.42 -19.20
C SER A 148 -5.64 1.82 -20.60
N SER A 149 -6.19 2.59 -21.55
CA SER A 149 -6.40 2.14 -22.94
C SER A 149 -5.10 1.80 -23.67
N GLN A 150 -4.01 2.46 -23.31
CA GLN A 150 -2.65 2.23 -23.82
C GLN A 150 -1.95 1.04 -23.08
N GLY A 151 -2.58 0.41 -22.09
CA GLY A 151 -1.98 -0.67 -21.30
C GLY A 151 -0.85 -0.22 -20.35
N LEU A 152 -0.75 1.09 -20.09
CA LEU A 152 0.21 1.61 -19.10
C LEU A 152 -0.26 1.31 -17.68
N ILE A 153 -1.57 1.43 -17.41
CA ILE A 153 -2.20 0.94 -16.19
C ILE A 153 -2.57 -0.53 -16.43
N ASP A 154 -2.07 -1.40 -15.56
CA ASP A 154 -2.29 -2.84 -15.62
C ASP A 154 -2.22 -3.46 -14.21
N LYS A 155 -2.19 -4.78 -14.12
CA LYS A 155 -2.16 -5.53 -12.85
C LYS A 155 -0.94 -5.27 -11.97
N LYS A 156 0.10 -4.65 -12.49
CA LYS A 156 1.27 -4.23 -11.71
C LYS A 156 1.16 -2.80 -11.19
N VAL A 157 0.15 -2.03 -11.59
CA VAL A 157 -0.02 -0.64 -11.18
C VAL A 157 -1.11 -0.56 -10.11
N TYR A 158 -0.78 -0.02 -8.96
CA TYR A 158 -1.67 0.11 -7.81
C TYR A 158 -1.96 1.59 -7.55
N ALA A 159 -3.21 1.91 -7.29
CA ALA A 159 -3.66 3.27 -7.06
C ALA A 159 -3.32 3.73 -5.64
N LEU A 160 -2.64 4.87 -5.50
CA LEU A 160 -2.32 5.52 -4.24
C LEU A 160 -2.79 6.97 -4.27
N GLY A 161 -3.31 7.46 -3.15
CA GLY A 161 -3.82 8.82 -2.95
C GLY A 161 -5.36 8.89 -2.96
N GLY A 162 -5.95 9.30 -1.84
CA GLY A 162 -7.39 9.49 -1.67
C GLY A 162 -8.26 8.24 -1.80
N MET A 163 -7.65 7.04 -1.70
CA MET A 163 -8.36 5.78 -1.86
C MET A 163 -9.31 5.51 -0.71
N ASN A 164 -10.53 5.09 -1.04
CA ASN A 164 -11.58 4.68 -0.11
C ASN A 164 -12.51 3.64 -0.76
N LEU A 165 -13.50 3.18 0.01
CA LEU A 165 -14.44 2.16 -0.45
C LEU A 165 -15.22 2.57 -1.71
N ASP A 166 -15.61 3.85 -1.83
CA ASP A 166 -16.43 4.34 -2.94
C ASP A 166 -15.65 4.39 -4.27
N ARG A 167 -14.32 4.41 -4.20
CA ARG A 167 -13.41 4.44 -5.36
C ARG A 167 -13.07 3.06 -5.93
N VAL A 168 -13.37 1.98 -5.21
CA VAL A 168 -13.01 0.60 -5.62
C VAL A 168 -13.48 0.30 -7.04
N LYS A 169 -14.74 0.60 -7.36
CA LYS A 169 -15.29 0.33 -8.69
C LYS A 169 -14.55 1.10 -9.79
N GLU A 170 -14.32 2.40 -9.57
CA GLU A 170 -13.66 3.28 -10.55
C GLU A 170 -12.23 2.81 -10.85
N ILE A 171 -11.48 2.43 -9.81
CA ILE A 171 -10.10 1.91 -9.94
C ILE A 171 -10.08 0.55 -10.63
N LYS A 172 -11.06 -0.31 -10.34
CA LYS A 172 -11.23 -1.62 -10.99
C LYS A 172 -11.52 -1.45 -12.50
N ASP A 173 -12.42 -0.53 -12.84
CA ASP A 173 -12.80 -0.22 -14.24
C ASP A 173 -11.62 0.38 -15.04
N LEU A 174 -10.70 1.07 -14.39
CA LEU A 174 -9.45 1.58 -14.99
C LEU A 174 -8.35 0.51 -15.15
N GLY A 175 -8.56 -0.71 -14.63
CA GLY A 175 -7.63 -1.82 -14.81
C GLY A 175 -6.44 -1.84 -13.83
N PHE A 176 -6.50 -1.06 -12.75
CA PHE A 176 -5.48 -1.16 -11.70
C PHE A 176 -5.45 -2.54 -11.08
N GLY A 177 -4.25 -3.04 -10.78
CA GLY A 177 -4.06 -4.34 -10.13
C GLY A 177 -4.27 -4.32 -8.63
N GLY A 178 -4.35 -3.14 -8.03
CA GLY A 178 -4.56 -2.98 -6.60
C GLY A 178 -4.79 -1.54 -6.18
N MET A 179 -5.07 -1.36 -4.90
CA MET A 179 -5.19 -0.04 -4.27
C MET A 179 -4.52 -0.02 -2.90
N VAL A 180 -4.06 1.17 -2.52
CA VAL A 180 -3.37 1.42 -1.25
C VAL A 180 -4.25 2.29 -0.37
N ILE A 181 -4.63 1.76 0.78
CA ILE A 181 -5.43 2.47 1.79
C ILE A 181 -4.52 3.01 2.88
N CYS A 182 -4.69 4.28 3.21
CA CYS A 182 -4.07 4.94 4.35
C CYS A 182 -5.12 5.79 5.09
N GLY A 183 -5.40 7.00 4.63
CA GLY A 183 -6.26 7.95 5.32
C GLY A 183 -7.66 7.44 5.62
N ASP A 184 -8.30 6.75 4.68
CA ASP A 184 -9.65 6.21 4.86
C ASP A 184 -9.74 5.21 6.02
N LEU A 185 -8.68 4.46 6.27
CA LEU A 185 -8.64 3.53 7.41
C LEU A 185 -8.29 4.26 8.72
N TRP A 186 -7.19 5.01 8.72
CA TRP A 186 -6.64 5.58 9.95
C TRP A 186 -7.40 6.78 10.49
N ASN A 187 -8.10 7.55 9.65
CA ASN A 187 -8.92 8.67 10.10
C ASN A 187 -10.20 8.25 10.82
N ARG A 188 -10.56 6.96 10.75
CA ARG A 188 -11.69 6.38 11.51
C ARG A 188 -11.27 5.94 12.91
N PHE A 189 -9.97 5.91 13.19
CA PHE A 189 -9.43 5.43 14.44
C PHE A 189 -9.18 6.58 15.42
N ASN A 190 -9.76 6.45 16.62
CA ASN A 190 -9.43 7.28 17.78
C ASN A 190 -8.80 6.38 18.85
N ILE A 191 -7.51 6.60 19.12
CA ILE A 191 -6.70 5.84 20.08
C ILE A 191 -7.30 5.73 21.48
N HIS A 192 -8.20 6.66 21.85
CA HIS A 192 -8.83 6.69 23.18
C HIS A 192 -10.23 6.04 23.22
N ASN A 193 -10.65 5.39 22.12
CA ASN A 193 -12.02 4.87 21.98
C ASN A 193 -12.03 3.45 21.41
N GLU A 194 -12.39 2.46 22.23
CA GLU A 194 -12.53 1.05 21.81
C GLU A 194 -13.54 0.83 20.67
N ILE A 195 -14.59 1.67 20.61
CA ILE A 195 -15.62 1.56 19.57
C ILE A 195 -15.00 1.82 18.19
N ASP A 196 -14.11 2.81 18.10
CA ASP A 196 -13.45 3.16 16.85
C ASP A 196 -12.47 2.06 16.38
N TYR A 197 -11.88 1.33 17.31
CA TYR A 197 -11.04 0.19 17.01
C TYR A 197 -11.83 -0.92 16.27
N LYS A 198 -13.00 -1.29 16.80
CA LYS A 198 -13.90 -2.27 16.17
C LYS A 198 -14.42 -1.76 14.82
N ALA A 199 -14.74 -0.48 14.74
CA ALA A 199 -15.19 0.16 13.49
C ALA A 199 -14.10 0.13 12.41
N LEU A 200 -12.83 0.31 12.78
CA LEU A 200 -11.70 0.21 11.87
C LEU A 200 -11.59 -1.20 11.26
N LEU A 201 -11.65 -2.24 12.09
CA LEU A 201 -11.59 -3.63 11.62
C LEU A 201 -12.77 -3.98 10.72
N THR A 202 -13.99 -3.60 11.11
CA THR A 202 -15.19 -3.81 10.28
C THR A 202 -15.09 -3.09 8.94
N HIS A 203 -14.53 -1.89 8.92
CA HIS A 203 -14.31 -1.15 7.68
C HIS A 203 -13.26 -1.80 6.79
N PHE A 204 -12.16 -2.28 7.37
CA PHE A 204 -11.14 -3.04 6.64
C PHE A 204 -11.72 -4.32 6.02
N GLU A 205 -12.50 -5.08 6.78
CA GLU A 205 -13.18 -6.28 6.28
C GLU A 205 -14.09 -5.96 5.08
N LYS A 206 -14.84 -4.86 5.15
CA LYS A 206 -15.68 -4.38 4.05
C LYS A 206 -14.88 -4.01 2.81
N LEU A 207 -13.76 -3.29 2.98
CA LEU A 207 -12.83 -2.96 1.88
C LEU A 207 -12.31 -4.25 1.22
N ARG A 208 -11.82 -5.20 2.01
CA ARG A 208 -11.29 -6.46 1.53
C ARG A 208 -12.32 -7.25 0.71
N LYS A 209 -13.53 -7.42 1.24
CA LYS A 209 -14.64 -8.11 0.53
C LYS A 209 -15.08 -7.41 -0.74
N THR A 210 -14.97 -6.08 -0.82
CA THR A 210 -15.37 -5.32 -2.02
C THR A 210 -14.31 -5.42 -3.13
N ILE A 211 -13.04 -5.62 -2.78
CA ILE A 211 -11.93 -5.75 -3.71
C ILE A 211 -11.83 -7.17 -4.28
N GLU A 212 -12.16 -8.17 -3.50
CA GLU A 212 -12.24 -9.58 -3.92
C GLU A 212 -13.33 -9.80 -4.99
#